data_093b837066c1d829c0476ad64a6fb0e6
#
_entry.id   093b837066c1d829c0476ad64a6fb0e6
#
_cell.length_a   1.000
_cell.length_b   1.000
_cell.length_c   1.000
_cell.angle_alpha   90.00
_cell.angle_beta   90.00
_cell.angle_gamma   90.00
#
_symmetry.space_group_name_H-M   'P 1'
#
loop_
_entity.id
_entity.type
_entity.pdbx_description
1 polymer ?
#
loop_
_entity_poly.entity_id
_entity_poly.type
_entity_poly.pdbx_seq_one_letter_code
_entity_poly.pdbx_strand_id
1 'polypeptide(L)'
;MHILVQAETFQLAQVFTISRGSRTQAEVLTVRIEKGGFMGWGECVPYARYGETLQSVTAQIEALGAVGRRELAEALPAGAARNAVDCALWDLEAKTAGRRVSDLIGLGAPGPEVTAYTLSLDTPEAMQAQAALNAFRPLLKIKLGTPDDMPRLEAVRR
;
A
#
# COMPACT_ATOMS: atom_id res chain seq x y z
N MET A 1 15.65 7.28 19.38
CA MET A 1 14.79 6.88 18.27
C MET A 1 15.36 7.56 17.04
N HIS A 2 15.64 6.79 16.00
CA HIS A 2 16.17 7.27 14.75
C HIS A 2 15.21 6.87 13.63
N ILE A 3 14.81 7.83 12.79
CA ILE A 3 13.91 7.61 11.65
C ILE A 3 14.72 7.73 10.39
N LEU A 4 14.63 6.72 9.53
CA LEU A 4 15.24 6.67 8.20
C LEU A 4 14.14 6.54 7.16
N VAL A 5 14.25 7.29 6.07
CA VAL A 5 13.35 7.21 4.93
C VAL A 5 14.15 6.97 3.66
N GLN A 6 13.67 6.07 2.81
CA GLN A 6 14.35 5.71 1.57
C GLN A 6 13.33 5.56 0.44
N ALA A 7 13.62 6.15 -0.72
CA ALA A 7 12.85 5.91 -1.92
C ALA A 7 13.30 4.60 -2.58
N GLU A 8 12.32 3.77 -2.94
CA GLU A 8 12.55 2.50 -3.63
C GLU A 8 11.63 2.38 -4.84
N THR A 9 12.06 1.59 -5.82
CA THR A 9 11.31 1.35 -7.05
C THR A 9 11.19 -0.14 -7.30
N PHE A 10 9.95 -0.63 -7.40
CA PHE A 10 9.64 -2.02 -7.71
C PHE A 10 9.08 -2.14 -9.12
N GLN A 11 9.67 -3.00 -9.94
CA GLN A 11 9.11 -3.34 -11.25
C GLN A 11 7.84 -4.18 -11.07
N LEU A 12 6.79 -3.84 -11.80
CA LEU A 12 5.55 -4.61 -11.80
C LEU A 12 5.71 -5.84 -12.71
N ALA A 13 5.10 -6.95 -12.33
CA ALA A 13 5.11 -8.19 -13.12
C ALA A 13 4.46 -8.02 -14.50
N GLN A 14 3.55 -7.06 -14.62
CA GLN A 14 2.89 -6.67 -15.87
C GLN A 14 2.48 -5.20 -15.81
N VAL A 15 2.20 -4.60 -16.96
CA VAL A 15 1.66 -3.23 -17.01
C VAL A 15 0.36 -3.17 -16.23
N PHE A 16 0.24 -2.23 -15.31
CA PHE A 16 -0.97 -2.00 -14.54
C PHE A 16 -1.67 -0.73 -15.02
N THR A 17 -2.84 -0.91 -15.63
CA THR A 17 -3.63 0.17 -16.21
C THR A 17 -4.91 0.40 -15.42
N ILE A 18 -5.21 1.67 -15.20
CA ILE A 18 -6.48 2.17 -14.67
C ILE A 18 -6.99 3.29 -15.57
N SER A 19 -8.22 3.79 -15.35
CA SER A 19 -8.81 4.89 -16.15
C SER A 19 -7.94 6.17 -16.21
N ARG A 20 -6.96 6.33 -15.33
CA ARG A 20 -6.09 7.51 -15.24
C ARG A 20 -4.66 7.30 -15.76
N GLY A 21 -4.35 6.15 -16.31
CA GLY A 21 -3.03 5.86 -16.89
C GLY A 21 -2.49 4.49 -16.54
N SER A 22 -1.30 4.22 -17.05
CA SER A 22 -0.60 2.94 -16.91
C SER A 22 0.71 3.11 -16.16
N ARG A 23 1.13 2.06 -15.45
CA ARG A 23 2.41 2.00 -14.74
C ARG A 23 3.09 0.68 -15.01
N THR A 24 4.41 0.72 -15.11
CA THR A 24 5.30 -0.45 -15.21
C THR A 24 6.10 -0.67 -13.92
N GLN A 25 6.07 0.31 -13.02
CA GLN A 25 6.78 0.29 -11.74
C GLN A 25 5.97 0.98 -10.65
N ALA A 26 6.26 0.65 -9.41
CA ALA A 26 5.77 1.32 -8.21
C ALA A 26 6.92 2.02 -7.52
N GLU A 27 6.78 3.33 -7.30
CA GLU A 27 7.71 4.13 -6.50
C GLU A 27 7.12 4.27 -5.10
N VAL A 28 7.89 3.90 -4.09
CA VAL A 28 7.46 3.89 -2.69
C VAL A 28 8.49 4.61 -1.81
N LEU A 29 8.08 4.99 -0.61
CA LEU A 29 8.98 5.38 0.47
C LEU A 29 8.90 4.33 1.56
N THR A 30 10.04 3.72 1.86
CA THR A 30 10.20 2.83 3.01
C THR A 30 10.69 3.63 4.20
N VAL A 31 10.05 3.45 5.35
CA VAL A 31 10.39 4.09 6.62
C VAL A 31 10.89 3.05 7.59
N ARG A 32 12.04 3.32 8.21
CA ARG A 32 12.59 2.51 9.30
C ARG A 32 12.73 3.34 10.55
N ILE A 33 12.29 2.81 11.68
CA ILE A 33 12.41 3.45 12.99
C ILE A 33 13.20 2.53 13.91
N GLU A 34 14.35 3.02 14.39
CA GLU A 34 15.23 2.29 15.29
C GLU A 34 15.12 2.82 16.72
N LYS A 35 14.91 1.93 17.69
CA LYS A 35 14.86 2.25 19.11
C LYS A 35 15.16 1.02 19.96
N GLY A 36 16.10 1.14 20.91
CA GLY A 36 16.36 0.09 21.89
C GLY A 36 16.82 -1.26 21.31
N GLY A 37 17.51 -1.25 20.16
CA GLY A 37 17.95 -2.46 19.47
C GLY A 37 16.89 -3.13 18.60
N PHE A 38 15.69 -2.55 18.53
CA PHE A 38 14.61 -3.00 17.65
C PHE A 38 14.43 -2.07 16.46
N MET A 39 13.88 -2.61 15.36
CA MET A 39 13.62 -1.87 14.14
C MET A 39 12.19 -2.13 13.66
N GLY A 40 11.41 -1.06 13.51
CA GLY A 40 10.07 -1.07 12.90
C GLY A 40 10.12 -0.60 11.46
N TRP A 41 9.26 -1.18 10.60
CA TRP A 41 9.17 -0.90 9.19
C TRP A 41 7.78 -0.40 8.80
N GLY A 42 7.74 0.59 7.91
CA GLY A 42 6.53 1.07 7.28
C GLY A 42 6.81 1.47 5.84
N GLU A 43 5.76 1.56 5.04
CA GLU A 43 5.85 1.91 3.63
C GLU A 43 4.68 2.80 3.24
N CYS A 44 4.89 3.69 2.28
CA CYS A 44 3.83 4.41 1.62
C CYS A 44 4.09 4.63 0.14
N VAL A 45 3.00 4.88 -0.59
CA VAL A 45 3.02 5.34 -1.97
C VAL A 45 2.51 6.78 -1.98
N PRO A 46 3.38 7.80 -2.10
CA PRO A 46 2.94 9.18 -2.30
C PRO A 46 2.06 9.28 -3.55
N TYR A 47 0.93 9.97 -3.45
CA TYR A 47 -0.04 9.95 -4.53
C TYR A 47 -0.36 11.36 -5.02
N ALA A 48 0.03 11.67 -6.27
CA ALA A 48 -0.09 12.99 -6.88
C ALA A 48 -1.51 13.58 -6.84
N ARG A 49 -2.57 12.73 -6.85
CA ARG A 49 -3.95 13.16 -6.70
C ARG A 49 -4.21 13.90 -5.38
N TYR A 50 -3.44 13.59 -4.34
CA TYR A 50 -3.53 14.23 -3.02
C TYR A 50 -2.46 15.30 -2.82
N GLY A 51 -1.78 15.71 -3.91
CA GLY A 51 -0.71 16.71 -3.84
C GLY A 51 0.60 16.18 -3.26
N GLU A 52 0.77 14.87 -3.18
CA GLU A 52 1.95 14.23 -2.62
C GLU A 52 2.97 13.87 -3.70
N THR A 53 4.25 14.05 -3.38
CA THR A 53 5.40 13.57 -4.16
C THR A 53 6.38 12.83 -3.24
N LEU A 54 7.29 12.05 -3.82
CA LEU A 54 8.38 11.43 -3.04
C LEU A 54 9.12 12.48 -2.21
N GLN A 55 9.45 13.63 -2.82
CA GLN A 55 10.19 14.69 -2.14
C GLN A 55 9.40 15.33 -0.99
N SER A 56 8.10 15.66 -1.22
CA SER A 56 7.30 16.31 -0.18
C SER A 56 7.04 15.39 1.02
N VAL A 57 6.82 14.10 0.78
CA VAL A 57 6.59 13.11 1.83
C VAL A 57 7.89 12.79 2.57
N THR A 58 9.02 12.66 1.87
CA THR A 58 10.34 12.53 2.48
C THR A 58 10.63 13.69 3.42
N ALA A 59 10.45 14.93 2.95
CA ALA A 59 10.69 16.12 3.77
C ALA A 59 9.80 16.15 5.04
N GLN A 60 8.54 15.72 4.95
CA GLN A 60 7.66 15.61 6.11
C GLN A 60 8.18 14.60 7.14
N ILE A 61 8.69 13.44 6.69
CA ILE A 61 9.21 12.39 7.56
C ILE A 61 10.54 12.83 8.20
N GLU A 62 11.44 13.43 7.42
CA GLU A 62 12.75 13.91 7.90
C GLU A 62 12.63 15.06 8.90
N ALA A 63 11.59 15.88 8.78
CA ALA A 63 11.32 16.96 9.72
C ALA A 63 10.77 16.46 11.08
N LEU A 64 10.34 15.19 11.15
CA LEU A 64 9.88 14.61 12.40
C LEU A 64 11.04 14.36 13.36
N GLY A 65 10.92 14.88 14.57
CA GLY A 65 11.73 14.45 15.70
C GLY A 65 11.31 13.08 16.23
N ALA A 66 11.77 12.77 17.43
CA ALA A 66 11.29 11.60 18.17
C ALA A 66 9.80 11.78 18.48
N VAL A 67 8.96 10.95 17.90
CA VAL A 67 7.51 11.01 18.04
C VAL A 67 6.96 9.63 18.39
N GLY A 68 6.02 9.59 19.33
CA GLY A 68 5.24 8.39 19.63
C GLY A 68 4.00 8.30 18.73
N ARG A 69 3.37 7.12 18.71
CA ARG A 69 2.20 6.89 17.86
C ARG A 69 0.99 7.78 18.24
N ARG A 70 0.86 8.14 19.53
CA ARG A 70 -0.23 9.01 20.00
C ARG A 70 -0.07 10.45 19.52
N GLU A 71 1.14 10.95 19.52
CA GLU A 71 1.47 12.32 19.13
C GLU A 71 1.56 12.48 17.61
N LEU A 72 1.71 11.38 16.87
CA LEU A 72 1.88 11.41 15.42
C LEU A 72 0.71 12.07 14.68
N ALA A 73 -0.52 11.89 15.17
CA ALA A 73 -1.71 12.49 14.55
C ALA A 73 -1.74 14.03 14.63
N GLU A 74 -1.07 14.60 15.65
CA GLU A 74 -0.90 16.05 15.84
C GLU A 74 0.33 16.56 15.07
N ALA A 75 1.39 15.72 14.95
CA ALA A 75 2.64 16.09 14.31
C ALA A 75 2.53 16.07 12.77
N LEU A 76 1.71 15.20 12.18
CA LEU A 76 1.53 15.10 10.74
C LEU A 76 0.06 15.09 10.34
N PRO A 77 -0.30 15.78 9.23
CA PRO A 77 -1.61 15.65 8.63
C PRO A 77 -1.85 14.22 8.12
N ALA A 78 -3.12 13.88 7.90
CA ALA A 78 -3.46 12.62 7.22
C ALA A 78 -2.82 12.58 5.83
N GLY A 79 -2.13 11.47 5.49
CA GLY A 79 -1.41 11.34 4.24
C GLY A 79 -0.38 10.22 4.27
N ALA A 80 0.41 10.13 3.20
CA ALA A 80 1.39 9.07 3.01
C ALA A 80 2.47 9.06 4.11
N ALA A 81 2.99 10.25 4.49
CA ALA A 81 4.00 10.37 5.55
C ALA A 81 3.50 9.78 6.87
N ARG A 82 2.31 10.23 7.33
CA ARG A 82 1.72 9.74 8.59
C ARG A 82 1.46 8.24 8.54
N ASN A 83 0.93 7.73 7.42
CA ASN A 83 0.68 6.29 7.26
C ASN A 83 1.96 5.45 7.41
N ALA A 84 3.04 5.82 6.72
CA ALA A 84 4.29 5.07 6.77
C ALA A 84 4.92 5.07 8.17
N VAL A 85 4.94 6.24 8.82
CA VAL A 85 5.49 6.36 10.18
C VAL A 85 4.63 5.61 11.20
N ASP A 86 3.30 5.68 11.10
CA ASP A 86 2.39 4.93 11.98
C ASP A 86 2.60 3.41 11.86
N CYS A 87 2.68 2.90 10.63
CA CYS A 87 2.98 1.49 10.38
C CYS A 87 4.32 1.07 10.98
N ALA A 88 5.38 1.90 10.81
CA ALA A 88 6.69 1.63 11.39
C ALA A 88 6.68 1.65 12.92
N LEU A 89 5.92 2.55 13.54
CA LEU A 89 5.76 2.60 15.00
C LEU A 89 4.99 1.38 15.53
N TRP A 90 3.94 0.94 14.86
CA TRP A 90 3.22 -0.29 15.20
C TRP A 90 4.11 -1.52 15.13
N ASP A 91 4.89 -1.66 14.06
CA ASP A 91 5.82 -2.77 13.89
C ASP A 91 6.92 -2.76 14.97
N LEU A 92 7.44 -1.57 15.30
CA LEU A 92 8.42 -1.39 16.39
C LEU A 92 7.83 -1.77 17.75
N GLU A 93 6.62 -1.30 18.07
CA GLU A 93 5.93 -1.62 19.33
C GLU A 93 5.69 -3.14 19.44
N ALA A 94 5.23 -3.78 18.36
CA ALA A 94 5.00 -5.21 18.32
C ALA A 94 6.28 -6.03 18.55
N LYS A 95 7.36 -5.68 17.87
CA LYS A 95 8.67 -6.33 18.02
C LYS A 95 9.27 -6.13 19.40
N THR A 96 9.18 -4.91 19.93
CA THR A 96 9.65 -4.60 21.29
C THR A 96 8.89 -5.38 22.36
N ALA A 97 7.58 -5.54 22.18
CA ALA A 97 6.72 -6.30 23.10
C ALA A 97 6.77 -7.82 22.88
N GLY A 98 7.39 -8.30 21.80
CA GLY A 98 7.35 -9.72 21.41
C GLY A 98 5.93 -10.23 21.11
N ARG A 99 5.03 -9.36 20.64
CA ARG A 99 3.60 -9.64 20.41
C ARG A 99 3.18 -9.10 19.04
N ARG A 100 2.15 -9.72 18.44
CA ARG A 100 1.56 -9.20 17.20
C ARG A 100 0.78 -7.91 17.46
N VAL A 101 0.62 -7.08 16.44
CA VAL A 101 -0.20 -5.86 16.53
C VAL A 101 -1.64 -6.18 16.95
N SER A 102 -2.23 -7.25 16.40
CA SER A 102 -3.57 -7.71 16.79
C SER A 102 -3.70 -7.97 18.29
N ASP A 103 -2.67 -8.55 18.91
CA ASP A 103 -2.65 -8.82 20.34
C ASP A 103 -2.50 -7.53 21.17
N LEU A 104 -1.74 -6.55 20.66
CA LEU A 104 -1.56 -5.24 21.32
C LEU A 104 -2.85 -4.42 21.36
N ILE A 105 -3.70 -4.55 20.35
CA ILE A 105 -4.98 -3.83 20.27
C ILE A 105 -6.17 -4.65 20.79
N GLY A 106 -5.91 -5.82 21.39
CA GLY A 106 -6.94 -6.65 21.99
C GLY A 106 -7.82 -7.42 21.01
N LEU A 107 -7.42 -7.53 19.76
CA LEU A 107 -8.05 -8.41 18.78
C LEU A 107 -7.44 -9.81 18.88
N GLY A 108 -8.26 -10.82 18.67
CA GLY A 108 -7.78 -12.21 18.57
C GLY A 108 -6.85 -12.43 17.37
N ALA A 109 -6.30 -13.64 17.25
CA ALA A 109 -5.51 -13.99 16.07
C ALA A 109 -6.35 -13.81 14.80
N PRO A 110 -5.87 -13.02 13.80
CA PRO A 110 -6.58 -12.89 12.54
C PRO A 110 -6.67 -14.25 11.84
N GLY A 111 -7.84 -14.57 11.29
CA GLY A 111 -8.04 -15.69 10.40
C GLY A 111 -7.59 -15.38 8.96
N PRO A 112 -7.63 -16.36 8.06
CA PRO A 112 -7.42 -16.13 6.65
C PRO A 112 -8.56 -15.30 6.05
N GLU A 113 -8.21 -14.31 5.24
CA GLU A 113 -9.16 -13.45 4.52
C GLU A 113 -9.02 -13.63 3.01
N VAL A 114 -10.15 -13.57 2.30
CA VAL A 114 -10.15 -13.65 0.83
C VAL A 114 -9.65 -12.34 0.24
N THR A 115 -8.52 -12.41 -0.45
CA THR A 115 -7.94 -11.25 -1.16
C THR A 115 -8.49 -11.14 -2.57
N ALA A 116 -8.97 -9.96 -2.95
CA ALA A 116 -9.37 -9.66 -4.31
C ALA A 116 -8.15 -9.47 -5.22
N TYR A 117 -8.04 -10.31 -6.26
CA TYR A 117 -7.02 -10.14 -7.29
C TYR A 117 -7.49 -9.14 -8.35
N THR A 118 -6.70 -8.11 -8.62
CA THR A 118 -7.09 -7.04 -9.55
C THR A 118 -6.69 -7.39 -10.98
N LEU A 119 -7.67 -7.39 -11.88
CA LEU A 119 -7.44 -7.38 -13.32
C LEU A 119 -7.21 -5.94 -13.79
N SER A 120 -6.10 -5.73 -14.52
CA SER A 120 -5.77 -4.46 -15.16
C SER A 120 -6.81 -4.10 -16.21
N LEU A 121 -7.02 -2.80 -16.45
CA LEU A 121 -7.86 -2.33 -17.56
C LEU A 121 -7.15 -2.61 -18.88
N ASP A 122 -7.84 -3.30 -19.81
CA ASP A 122 -7.32 -3.66 -21.12
C ASP A 122 -8.48 -3.86 -22.11
N THR A 123 -8.22 -4.44 -23.28
CA THR A 123 -9.27 -4.88 -24.22
C THR A 123 -10.13 -5.99 -23.60
N PRO A 124 -11.39 -6.16 -24.04
CA PRO A 124 -12.24 -7.25 -23.54
C PRO A 124 -11.58 -8.64 -23.66
N GLU A 125 -10.91 -8.91 -24.78
CA GLU A 125 -10.23 -10.20 -25.04
C GLU A 125 -9.05 -10.43 -24.09
N ALA A 126 -8.22 -9.41 -23.85
CA ALA A 126 -7.10 -9.47 -22.93
C ALA A 126 -7.58 -9.67 -21.49
N MET A 127 -8.64 -8.96 -21.07
CA MET A 127 -9.24 -9.11 -19.76
C MET A 127 -9.88 -10.48 -19.57
N GLN A 128 -10.53 -11.04 -20.59
CA GLN A 128 -11.04 -12.42 -20.58
C GLN A 128 -9.92 -13.44 -20.36
N ALA A 129 -8.83 -13.31 -21.13
CA ALA A 129 -7.67 -14.19 -20.97
C ALA A 129 -7.06 -14.09 -19.57
N GLN A 130 -6.93 -12.89 -19.01
CA GLN A 130 -6.45 -12.70 -17.65
C GLN A 130 -7.42 -13.26 -16.60
N ALA A 131 -8.72 -13.13 -16.80
CA ALA A 131 -9.73 -13.73 -15.92
C ALA A 131 -9.64 -15.27 -15.92
N ALA A 132 -9.51 -15.89 -17.10
CA ALA A 132 -9.35 -17.33 -17.24
C ALA A 132 -8.08 -17.85 -16.55
N LEU A 133 -6.95 -17.16 -16.70
CA LEU A 133 -5.69 -17.50 -16.01
C LEU A 133 -5.79 -17.40 -14.48
N ASN A 134 -6.71 -16.59 -13.97
CA ASN A 134 -6.92 -16.36 -12.56
C ASN A 134 -8.23 -16.91 -12.00
N ALA A 135 -8.92 -17.78 -12.77
CA ALA A 135 -10.22 -18.36 -12.40
C ALA A 135 -10.18 -19.20 -11.10
N PHE A 136 -8.99 -19.71 -10.71
CA PHE A 136 -8.78 -20.40 -9.44
C PHE A 136 -8.88 -19.50 -8.21
N ARG A 137 -8.86 -18.19 -8.37
CA ARG A 137 -8.95 -17.22 -7.27
C ARG A 137 -10.41 -16.99 -6.89
N PRO A 138 -10.73 -16.94 -5.61
CA PRO A 138 -12.13 -16.83 -5.14
C PRO A 138 -12.75 -15.45 -5.43
N LEU A 139 -11.94 -14.42 -5.67
CA LEU A 139 -12.43 -13.07 -5.90
C LEU A 139 -11.55 -12.29 -6.89
N LEU A 140 -12.15 -11.84 -7.98
CA LEU A 140 -11.52 -10.95 -8.96
C LEU A 140 -12.07 -9.54 -8.82
N LYS A 141 -11.18 -8.54 -8.83
CA LYS A 141 -11.51 -7.11 -8.88
C LYS A 141 -11.22 -6.58 -10.27
N ILE A 142 -12.24 -6.05 -10.94
CA ILE A 142 -12.11 -5.53 -12.30
C ILE A 142 -11.89 -4.02 -12.27
N LYS A 143 -10.92 -3.52 -13.06
CA LYS A 143 -10.75 -2.08 -13.28
C LYS A 143 -11.63 -1.64 -14.45
N LEU A 144 -12.46 -0.63 -14.20
CA LEU A 144 -13.39 0.00 -15.12
C LEU A 144 -13.17 1.52 -15.14
N GLY A 145 -13.84 2.24 -16.03
CA GLY A 145 -13.80 3.71 -16.07
C GLY A 145 -13.67 4.28 -17.48
N THR A 146 -14.18 3.55 -18.48
CA THR A 146 -14.28 4.00 -19.87
C THR A 146 -15.70 3.77 -20.41
N PRO A 147 -16.11 4.43 -21.52
CA PRO A 147 -17.41 4.21 -22.13
C PRO A 147 -17.70 2.74 -22.51
N ASP A 148 -16.64 1.94 -22.77
CA ASP A 148 -16.75 0.56 -23.26
C ASP A 148 -16.61 -0.49 -22.14
N ASP A 149 -17.02 -0.18 -20.93
CA ASP A 149 -16.87 -1.08 -19.78
C ASP A 149 -17.77 -2.32 -19.84
N MET A 150 -18.96 -2.23 -20.48
CA MET A 150 -19.89 -3.35 -20.58
C MET A 150 -19.31 -4.54 -21.34
N PRO A 151 -18.72 -4.38 -22.56
CA PRO A 151 -18.05 -5.47 -23.25
C PRO A 151 -16.94 -6.15 -22.44
N ARG A 152 -16.18 -5.36 -21.64
CA ARG A 152 -15.13 -5.89 -20.73
C ARG A 152 -15.72 -6.76 -19.63
N LEU A 153 -16.80 -6.27 -18.99
CA LEU A 153 -17.52 -7.03 -17.96
C LEU A 153 -18.06 -8.36 -18.49
N GLU A 154 -18.69 -8.34 -19.65
CA GLU A 154 -19.22 -9.53 -20.31
C GLU A 154 -18.11 -10.53 -20.66
N ALA A 155 -16.98 -10.04 -21.18
CA ALA A 155 -15.84 -10.87 -21.52
C ALA A 155 -15.24 -11.58 -20.29
N VAL A 156 -15.09 -10.88 -19.18
CA VAL A 156 -14.56 -11.46 -17.93
C VAL A 156 -15.50 -12.50 -17.31
N ARG A 157 -16.81 -12.43 -17.59
CA ARG A 157 -17.82 -13.36 -17.05
C ARG A 157 -18.01 -14.64 -17.86
N ARG A 158 -17.44 -14.74 -19.05
CA ARG A 158 -17.45 -15.94 -19.91
C ARG A 158 -16.43 -16.96 -19.46
#